data_d6fb880b4d63da2fdc8897069780d072
#
_entry.id   d6fb880b4d63da2fdc8897069780d072
#
_cell.length_a   1.000
_cell.length_b   1.000
_cell.length_c   1.000
_cell.angle_alpha   90.00
_cell.angle_beta   90.00
_cell.angle_gamma   90.00
#
_symmetry.space_group_name_H-M   'P 1'
#
loop_
_entity.id
_entity.type
_entity.pdbx_description
1 polymer ?
#
loop_
_entity_poly.entity_id
_entity_poly.type
_entity_poly.pdbx_seq_one_letter_code
_entity_poly.pdbx_strand_id
1 'polypeptide(L)'
;MFQNKRFLTRGVQAEIPIELQLFLWHCIDNLPEERDYFQVFKLDVANGKQHIHHSSEQPEYSKEYMIDLANPVNQKVYVIDDIDHSTMLLAEEY
;
A
#
# COMPACT_ATOMS: atom_id res chain seq x y z
N MET A 1 12.87 -6.42 6.98
CA MET A 1 11.41 -6.33 7.11
C MET A 1 10.83 -6.07 5.73
N PHE A 2 9.74 -6.74 5.38
CA PHE A 2 9.12 -6.73 4.05
C PHE A 2 9.97 -7.38 2.94
N GLN A 3 11.16 -7.90 3.24
CA GLN A 3 11.98 -8.62 2.27
C GLN A 3 11.78 -10.12 2.44
N ASN A 4 10.53 -10.54 2.30
CA ASN A 4 10.09 -11.92 2.47
C ASN A 4 9.05 -12.23 1.40
N LYS A 5 8.37 -13.35 1.51
CA LYS A 5 7.31 -13.69 0.56
C LYS A 5 6.17 -12.68 0.65
N ARG A 6 5.66 -12.28 -0.50
CA ARG A 6 4.60 -11.27 -0.60
C ARG A 6 3.32 -11.90 -1.12
N PHE A 7 2.23 -11.63 -0.41
CA PHE A 7 0.91 -12.15 -0.73
C PHE A 7 -0.08 -11.02 -0.91
N LEU A 8 -1.09 -11.29 -1.72
CA LEU A 8 -2.22 -10.40 -1.93
C LEU A 8 -3.48 -11.14 -1.52
N THR A 9 -4.44 -10.42 -0.93
CA THR A 9 -5.77 -10.98 -0.67
C THR A 9 -6.61 -10.95 -1.94
N ARG A 10 -7.75 -11.64 -1.90
CA ARG A 10 -8.73 -11.62 -3.00
C ARG A 10 -9.24 -10.21 -3.25
N GLY A 11 -9.48 -9.45 -2.18
CA GLY A 11 -9.96 -8.08 -2.31
C GLY A 11 -8.98 -7.20 -3.07
N VAL A 12 -7.69 -7.31 -2.77
CA VAL A 12 -6.67 -6.56 -3.47
C VAL A 12 -6.61 -6.98 -4.93
N GLN A 13 -6.66 -8.29 -5.21
CA GLN A 13 -6.66 -8.77 -6.59
C GLN A 13 -7.85 -8.26 -7.37
N ALA A 14 -9.02 -8.20 -6.74
CA ALA A 14 -10.25 -7.80 -7.40
C ALA A 14 -10.36 -6.29 -7.60
N GLU A 15 -9.87 -5.48 -6.66
CA GLU A 15 -10.16 -4.05 -6.64
C GLU A 15 -8.99 -3.13 -6.89
N ILE A 16 -7.76 -3.62 -6.76
CA ILE A 16 -6.57 -2.78 -6.95
C ILE A 16 -5.91 -3.15 -8.27
N PRO A 17 -5.85 -2.22 -9.26
CA PRO A 17 -5.18 -2.51 -10.53
C PRO A 17 -3.73 -2.93 -10.30
N ILE A 18 -3.21 -3.79 -11.18
CA ILE A 18 -1.87 -4.34 -11.02
C ILE A 18 -0.80 -3.24 -10.98
N GLU A 19 -0.95 -2.20 -11.79
CA GLU A 19 0.01 -1.09 -11.81
C GLU A 19 0.07 -0.42 -10.44
N LEU A 20 -1.08 -0.27 -9.79
CA LEU A 20 -1.14 0.34 -8.46
C LEU A 20 -0.55 -0.60 -7.42
N GLN A 21 -0.84 -1.91 -7.50
CA GLN A 21 -0.22 -2.88 -6.59
C GLN A 21 1.30 -2.79 -6.64
N LEU A 22 1.86 -2.73 -7.86
CA LEU A 22 3.31 -2.64 -8.05
C LEU A 22 3.85 -1.34 -7.46
N PHE A 23 3.13 -0.25 -7.64
CA PHE A 23 3.54 1.03 -7.07
C PHE A 23 3.54 1.00 -5.54
N LEU A 24 2.54 0.38 -4.93
CA LEU A 24 2.48 0.26 -3.47
C LEU A 24 3.65 -0.57 -2.94
N TRP A 25 3.98 -1.68 -3.60
CA TRP A 25 5.15 -2.46 -3.22
C TRP A 25 6.44 -1.67 -3.40
N HIS A 26 6.50 -0.82 -4.42
CA HIS A 26 7.64 0.07 -4.63
C HIS A 26 7.78 1.04 -3.46
N CYS A 27 6.67 1.58 -2.95
CA CYS A 27 6.69 2.43 -1.77
C CYS A 27 7.24 1.69 -0.54
N ILE A 28 6.87 0.41 -0.39
CA ILE A 28 7.40 -0.43 0.69
C ILE A 28 8.90 -0.61 0.55
N ASP A 29 9.37 -0.86 -0.68
CA ASP A 29 10.80 -1.07 -0.94
C ASP A 29 11.64 0.18 -0.68
N ASN A 30 11.02 1.36 -0.71
CA ASN A 30 11.70 2.63 -0.50
C ASN A 30 11.54 3.19 0.91
N LEU A 31 10.99 2.42 1.83
CA LEU A 31 10.91 2.83 3.24
C LEU A 31 12.30 2.98 3.84
N PRO A 32 12.47 3.88 4.83
CA PRO A 32 13.72 3.95 5.59
C PRO A 32 14.03 2.59 6.24
N GLU A 33 15.28 2.38 6.63
CA GLU A 33 15.69 1.14 7.27
C GLU A 33 14.87 0.86 8.52
N GLU A 34 14.67 1.88 9.35
CA GLU A 34 13.82 1.78 10.53
C GLU A 34 12.37 2.03 10.11
N ARG A 35 11.54 1.00 10.17
CA ARG A 35 10.18 1.05 9.63
C ARG A 35 9.20 0.24 10.48
N ASP A 36 7.92 0.65 10.42
CA ASP A 36 6.84 -0.03 11.10
C ASP A 36 6.43 -1.27 10.31
N TYR A 37 6.07 -2.35 11.00
CA TYR A 37 5.58 -3.56 10.35
C TYR A 37 4.18 -3.37 9.76
N PHE A 38 3.47 -2.32 10.16
CA PHE A 38 2.11 -2.05 9.73
C PHE A 38 2.08 -0.76 8.90
N GLN A 39 1.91 -0.90 7.59
CA GLN A 39 1.91 0.23 6.67
C GLN A 39 0.51 0.49 6.14
N VAL A 40 0.13 1.75 6.04
CA VAL A 40 -1.21 2.17 5.64
C VAL A 40 -1.15 2.98 4.35
N PHE A 41 -2.01 2.64 3.39
CA PHE A 41 -2.17 3.39 2.16
C PHE A 41 -3.62 3.83 2.01
N LYS A 42 -3.85 5.14 2.06
CA LYS A 42 -5.17 5.70 1.75
C LYS A 42 -5.17 6.08 0.27
N LEU A 43 -6.07 5.47 -0.48
CA LEU A 43 -6.18 5.66 -1.92
C LEU A 43 -7.47 6.41 -2.22
N ASP A 44 -7.35 7.55 -2.89
CA ASP A 44 -8.54 8.27 -3.34
C ASP A 44 -8.27 8.93 -4.68
N VAL A 45 -9.31 9.52 -5.25
CA VAL A 45 -9.23 10.18 -6.55
C VAL A 45 -9.19 11.68 -6.33
N ALA A 46 -8.20 12.35 -6.90
CA ALA A 46 -8.06 13.80 -6.83
C ALA A 46 -7.71 14.33 -8.21
N ASN A 47 -8.51 15.26 -8.73
CA ASN A 47 -8.30 15.85 -10.06
C ASN A 47 -8.16 14.80 -11.16
N GLY A 48 -8.95 13.73 -11.08
CA GLY A 48 -8.90 12.64 -12.06
C GLY A 48 -7.70 11.74 -11.96
N LYS A 49 -6.83 11.93 -10.97
CA LYS A 49 -5.63 11.14 -10.76
C LYS A 49 -5.76 10.29 -9.51
N GLN A 50 -4.92 9.27 -9.41
CA GLN A 50 -4.85 8.47 -8.20
C GLN A 50 -4.00 9.19 -7.17
N HIS A 51 -4.61 9.54 -6.04
CA HIS A 51 -3.91 10.07 -4.88
C HIS A 51 -3.62 8.94 -3.92
N ILE A 52 -2.41 8.91 -3.36
CA ILE A 52 -1.95 7.88 -2.44
C ILE A 52 -1.33 8.57 -1.23
N HIS A 53 -1.84 8.27 -0.05
CA HIS A 53 -1.24 8.72 1.21
C HIS A 53 -0.69 7.50 1.93
N HIS A 54 0.63 7.38 1.96
CA HIS A 54 1.34 6.28 2.62
C HIS A 54 1.78 6.73 4.00
N SER A 55 1.37 6.01 5.04
CA SER A 55 1.72 6.39 6.42
C SER A 55 1.96 5.18 7.31
N SER A 56 2.67 5.43 8.41
CA SER A 56 2.85 4.45 9.49
C SER A 56 3.11 5.22 10.77
N GLU A 57 3.06 4.55 11.91
CA GLU A 57 3.06 5.21 13.21
C GLU A 57 4.35 5.08 14.03
N GLN A 58 5.06 3.96 13.95
CA GLN A 58 6.19 3.70 14.83
C GLN A 58 7.37 3.08 14.07
N PRO A 59 8.28 3.90 13.54
CA PRO A 59 8.30 5.36 13.65
C PRO A 59 7.30 6.03 12.73
N GLU A 60 6.98 7.27 13.04
CA GLU A 60 6.07 8.06 12.23
C GLU A 60 6.64 8.26 10.84
N TYR A 61 5.80 8.06 9.83
CA TYR A 61 6.18 8.17 8.43
C TYR A 61 4.97 8.62 7.64
N SER A 62 5.19 9.52 6.71
CA SER A 62 4.10 10.00 5.86
C SER A 62 4.66 10.51 4.53
N LYS A 63 4.09 10.03 3.43
CA LYS A 63 4.37 10.52 2.09
C LYS A 63 3.12 10.51 1.25
N GLU A 64 3.04 11.45 0.33
CA GLU A 64 1.91 11.53 -0.59
C GLU A 64 2.40 11.46 -2.02
N TYR A 65 1.58 10.85 -2.87
CA TYR A 65 1.88 10.68 -4.29
C TYR A 65 0.63 10.96 -5.12
N MET A 66 0.87 11.44 -6.32
CA MET A 66 -0.15 11.62 -7.33
C MET A 66 0.33 10.92 -8.58
N ILE A 67 -0.41 9.93 -9.07
CA ILE A 67 -0.01 9.20 -10.27
C ILE A 67 -1.17 9.10 -11.25
N ASP A 68 -0.84 8.97 -12.52
CA ASP A 68 -1.84 8.80 -13.57
C ASP A 68 -2.20 7.33 -13.67
N LEU A 69 -3.48 7.03 -13.50
CA LEU A 69 -4.02 5.69 -13.68
C LEU A 69 -5.28 5.77 -14.51
N ALA A 70 -5.49 4.78 -15.38
CA ALA A 70 -6.69 4.70 -16.21
C ALA A 70 -7.95 4.61 -15.35
N ASN A 71 -7.88 3.85 -14.26
CA ASN A 71 -9.03 3.63 -13.37
C ASN A 71 -8.61 3.81 -11.91
N PRO A 72 -8.51 5.08 -11.44
CA PRO A 72 -8.17 5.32 -10.05
C PRO A 72 -9.25 4.80 -9.10
N VAL A 73 -8.85 4.42 -7.90
CA VAL A 73 -9.72 3.78 -6.93
C VAL A 73 -9.78 4.52 -5.61
N ASN A 74 -10.87 4.30 -4.88
CA ASN A 74 -11.05 4.78 -3.51
C ASN A 74 -11.04 3.56 -2.60
N GLN A 75 -9.94 3.35 -1.89
CA GLN A 75 -9.78 2.21 -1.00
C GLN A 75 -8.74 2.53 0.07
N LYS A 76 -8.79 1.79 1.16
CA LYS A 76 -7.75 1.84 2.17
C LYS A 76 -7.08 0.47 2.19
N VAL A 77 -5.77 0.46 2.05
CA VAL A 77 -4.99 -0.77 1.92
C VAL A 77 -3.94 -0.83 3.03
N TYR A 78 -3.78 -2.00 3.63
CA TYR A 78 -2.71 -2.24 4.59
C TYR A 78 -1.67 -3.16 3.97
N VAL A 79 -0.41 -2.97 4.36
CA VAL A 79 0.66 -3.92 4.07
C VAL A 79 1.29 -4.26 5.41
N ILE A 80 1.22 -5.53 5.79
CA ILE A 80 1.63 -6.00 7.11
C ILE A 80 2.71 -7.06 6.96
N ASP A 81 3.82 -6.87 7.69
CA ASP A 81 4.90 -7.83 7.74
C ASP A 81 4.70 -8.76 8.94
N ASP A 82 4.56 -10.05 8.68
CA ASP A 82 4.40 -11.08 9.70
C ASP A 82 5.68 -11.91 9.88
N ILE A 83 6.85 -11.32 9.60
CA ILE A 83 8.15 -11.95 9.73
C ILE A 83 8.43 -12.93 8.58
N ASP A 84 7.62 -13.97 8.42
CA ASP A 84 7.80 -14.97 7.36
C ASP A 84 7.29 -14.49 6.01
N HIS A 85 6.33 -13.58 6.03
CA HIS A 85 5.71 -13.07 4.82
C HIS A 85 5.12 -11.69 5.05
N SER A 86 4.82 -11.01 3.96
CA SER A 86 4.13 -9.73 3.97
C SER A 86 2.84 -9.85 3.18
N THR A 87 1.77 -9.23 3.67
CA THR A 87 0.46 -9.33 3.03
C THR A 87 -0.07 -7.94 2.73
N MET A 88 -0.53 -7.76 1.48
CA MET A 88 -1.28 -6.57 1.09
C MET A 88 -2.76 -6.95 1.12
N LEU A 89 -3.56 -6.19 1.88
CA LEU A 89 -4.98 -6.47 2.05
C LEU A 89 -5.78 -5.18 2.09
N LEU A 90 -7.07 -5.26 1.76
CA LEU A 90 -7.96 -4.12 1.94
C LEU A 90 -8.23 -3.95 3.44
N ALA A 91 -8.38 -2.70 3.89
CA ALA A 91 -8.65 -2.43 5.31
C ALA A 91 -9.90 -3.18 5.78
N GLU A 92 -10.91 -3.30 4.92
CA GLU A 92 -12.14 -4.00 5.27
C GLU A 92 -11.95 -5.51 5.44
N GLU A 93 -10.83 -6.05 4.97
CA GLU A 93 -10.50 -7.47 5.15
C GLU A 93 -9.72 -7.74 6.42
N TYR A 94 -9.35 -6.69 7.12
CA TYR A 94 -8.55 -6.80 8.34
C TYR A 94 -9.44 -7.27 9.55
#